data_6183ba31978f1fb8cd9ad72689ae7822
#
_entry.id   6183ba31978f1fb8cd9ad72689ae7822
#
_cell.length_a   1.000
_cell.length_b   1.000
_cell.length_c   1.000
_cell.angle_alpha   90.00
_cell.angle_beta   90.00
_cell.angle_gamma   90.00
#
_symmetry.space_group_name_H-M   'P 1'
#
loop_
_entity.id
_entity.type
_entity.pdbx_description
1 polymer ?
#
loop_
_entity_poly.entity_id
_entity_poly.type
_entity_poly.pdbx_seq_one_letter_code
_entity_poly.pdbx_strand_id
1 'polypeptide(L)'
;MKVVRTLVMTVMVGWPGIAGAQSLLVPMDRTQHNHLKAYGLTYWTLEQYSGAEWLLNYRGGSFLLPDMEGVRRQAALRGITIEPVSAADLAQIRAVIADANMETVVLEKAPNVAIYTPPNSTPWDDAVTMALEYAEIPYETIWDDAVLDGKLE
;
A
#
# COMPACT_ATOMS: atom_id res chain seq x y z
N MET A 1 -14.38 -14.92 -70.76
CA MET A 1 -14.73 -15.13 -69.34
C MET A 1 -13.82 -14.27 -68.47
N LYS A 2 -14.37 -13.15 -67.90
CA LYS A 2 -13.64 -12.28 -66.99
C LYS A 2 -13.94 -12.71 -65.56
N VAL A 3 -12.93 -13.18 -64.83
CA VAL A 3 -13.03 -13.51 -63.39
C VAL A 3 -12.85 -12.26 -62.57
N VAL A 4 -13.91 -11.82 -61.90
CA VAL A 4 -13.87 -10.72 -60.94
C VAL A 4 -13.42 -11.28 -59.61
N ARG A 5 -12.22 -10.91 -59.14
CA ARG A 5 -11.74 -11.24 -57.80
C ARG A 5 -12.27 -10.19 -56.84
N THR A 6 -13.23 -10.60 -55.97
CA THR A 6 -13.73 -9.77 -54.87
C THR A 6 -12.70 -9.81 -53.74
N LEU A 7 -12.09 -8.68 -53.43
CA LEU A 7 -11.19 -8.50 -52.26
C LEU A 7 -12.05 -8.26 -51.01
N VAL A 8 -12.12 -9.24 -50.13
CA VAL A 8 -12.77 -9.06 -48.83
C VAL A 8 -11.75 -8.43 -47.87
N MET A 9 -11.96 -7.17 -47.52
CA MET A 9 -11.15 -6.42 -46.54
C MET A 9 -11.71 -6.66 -45.16
N THR A 10 -11.07 -7.55 -44.37
CA THR A 10 -11.44 -7.81 -42.98
C THR A 10 -10.92 -6.65 -42.11
N VAL A 11 -11.83 -5.80 -41.64
CA VAL A 11 -11.51 -4.77 -40.66
C VAL A 11 -11.42 -5.44 -39.27
N MET A 12 -10.19 -5.56 -38.78
CA MET A 12 -9.98 -5.94 -37.37
C MET A 12 -10.33 -4.73 -36.50
N VAL A 13 -11.50 -4.76 -35.89
CA VAL A 13 -11.86 -3.83 -34.81
C VAL A 13 -11.11 -4.29 -33.57
N GLY A 14 -9.99 -3.63 -33.26
CA GLY A 14 -9.27 -3.83 -32.01
C GLY A 14 -10.17 -3.34 -30.87
N TRP A 15 -10.61 -4.25 -29.99
CA TRP A 15 -11.23 -3.88 -28.74
C TRP A 15 -10.21 -3.10 -27.90
N PRO A 16 -10.52 -1.89 -27.41
CA PRO A 16 -9.67 -1.24 -26.43
C PRO A 16 -9.66 -2.14 -25.19
N GLY A 17 -8.51 -2.76 -24.92
CA GLY A 17 -8.29 -3.47 -23.69
C GLY A 17 -8.58 -2.51 -22.52
N ILE A 18 -9.45 -2.89 -21.61
CA ILE A 18 -9.67 -2.16 -20.36
C ILE A 18 -8.32 -2.22 -19.64
N ALA A 19 -7.57 -1.11 -19.65
CA ALA A 19 -6.38 -0.99 -18.84
C ALA A 19 -6.84 -1.05 -17.38
N GLY A 20 -6.70 -2.23 -16.76
CA GLY A 20 -6.97 -2.40 -15.33
C GLY A 20 -6.06 -1.46 -14.53
N ALA A 21 -6.49 -1.07 -13.35
CA ALA A 21 -5.63 -0.37 -12.42
C ALA A 21 -4.40 -1.23 -12.13
N GLN A 22 -3.22 -0.61 -12.14
CA GLN A 22 -1.96 -1.31 -11.84
C GLN A 22 -1.58 -1.21 -10.37
N SER A 23 -2.11 -0.19 -9.69
CA SER A 23 -1.84 0.11 -8.30
C SER A 23 -3.07 0.68 -7.61
N LEU A 24 -3.04 0.65 -6.29
CA LEU A 24 -4.02 1.26 -5.41
C LEU A 24 -3.33 2.37 -4.62
N LEU A 25 -3.79 3.60 -4.76
CA LEU A 25 -3.37 4.70 -3.92
C LEU A 25 -4.16 4.65 -2.61
N VAL A 26 -3.46 4.65 -1.49
CA VAL A 26 -4.00 4.83 -0.15
C VAL A 26 -3.69 6.27 0.25
N PRO A 27 -4.61 7.22 0.10
CA PRO A 27 -4.36 8.61 0.46
C PRO A 27 -4.19 8.74 1.97
N MET A 28 -3.34 9.69 2.39
CA MET A 28 -3.11 10.00 3.80
C MET A 28 -3.48 11.45 4.12
N ASP A 29 -4.22 12.11 3.23
CA ASP A 29 -4.84 13.41 3.43
C ASP A 29 -6.22 13.29 4.12
N ARG A 30 -7.00 14.37 4.12
CA ARG A 30 -8.34 14.41 4.75
C ARG A 30 -9.38 13.48 4.13
N THR A 31 -9.10 12.87 2.99
CA THR A 31 -9.99 11.90 2.37
C THR A 31 -9.89 10.53 3.03
N GLN A 32 -8.83 10.27 3.79
CA GLN A 32 -8.69 9.08 4.60
C GLN A 32 -9.43 9.22 5.92
N HIS A 33 -10.32 8.29 6.20
CA HIS A 33 -11.09 8.29 7.45
C HIS A 33 -10.33 7.64 8.61
N ASN A 34 -9.40 6.73 8.30
CA ASN A 34 -8.67 5.98 9.32
C ASN A 34 -7.20 5.78 8.95
N HIS A 35 -6.37 6.75 9.32
CA HIS A 35 -4.94 6.76 9.02
C HIS A 35 -4.19 5.59 9.68
N LEU A 36 -4.50 5.27 10.94
CA LEU A 36 -3.83 4.16 11.64
C LEU A 36 -4.11 2.82 10.96
N LYS A 37 -5.35 2.55 10.57
CA LYS A 37 -5.69 1.34 9.82
C LYS A 37 -5.05 1.33 8.42
N ALA A 38 -4.82 2.50 7.80
CA ALA A 38 -4.12 2.59 6.52
C ALA A 38 -2.65 2.15 6.63
N TYR A 39 -1.95 2.51 7.72
CA TYR A 39 -0.63 1.94 8.03
C TYR A 39 -0.70 0.42 8.22
N GLY A 40 -1.69 -0.08 8.95
CA GLY A 40 -1.90 -1.51 9.15
C GLY A 40 -2.18 -2.27 7.85
N LEU A 41 -2.95 -1.68 6.92
CA LEU A 41 -3.15 -2.25 5.59
C LEU A 41 -1.84 -2.34 4.82
N THR A 42 -1.03 -1.28 4.86
CA THR A 42 0.28 -1.24 4.19
C THR A 42 1.21 -2.31 4.77
N TYR A 43 1.28 -2.42 6.10
CA TYR A 43 2.05 -3.46 6.79
C TYR A 43 1.60 -4.86 6.36
N TRP A 44 0.31 -5.15 6.44
CA TRP A 44 -0.26 -6.43 6.00
C TRP A 44 0.05 -6.73 4.52
N THR A 45 0.00 -5.70 3.67
CA THR A 45 0.34 -5.86 2.25
C THR A 45 1.79 -6.28 2.07
N LEU A 46 2.72 -5.72 2.85
CA LEU A 46 4.14 -6.08 2.81
C LEU A 46 4.43 -7.50 3.32
N GLU A 47 3.58 -8.05 4.19
CA GLU A 47 3.67 -9.45 4.62
C GLU A 47 3.23 -10.44 3.53
N GLN A 48 2.29 -10.03 2.68
CA GLN A 48 1.65 -10.92 1.69
C GLN A 48 2.20 -10.75 0.28
N TYR A 49 2.63 -9.54 -0.06
CA TYR A 49 2.99 -9.14 -1.42
C TYR A 49 4.26 -8.27 -1.40
N SER A 50 4.78 -8.01 -2.60
CA SER A 50 5.86 -7.04 -2.85
C SER A 50 5.35 -5.88 -3.68
N GLY A 51 6.15 -4.81 -3.78
CA GLY A 51 5.87 -3.69 -4.67
C GLY A 51 5.02 -2.58 -4.05
N ALA A 52 5.12 -2.39 -2.75
CA ALA A 52 4.55 -1.22 -2.08
C ALA A 52 5.55 -0.04 -2.11
N GLU A 53 5.02 1.18 -2.18
CA GLU A 53 5.80 2.40 -2.16
C GLU A 53 5.19 3.42 -1.20
N TRP A 54 6.02 4.22 -0.57
CA TRP A 54 5.61 5.36 0.23
C TRP A 54 5.95 6.66 -0.52
N LEU A 55 4.91 7.44 -0.84
CA LEU A 55 5.00 8.72 -1.52
C LEU A 55 5.10 9.83 -0.46
N LEU A 56 6.34 10.13 -0.04
CA LEU A 56 6.59 11.14 0.99
C LEU A 56 6.04 12.51 0.56
N ASN A 57 5.28 13.14 1.44
CA ASN A 57 4.63 14.44 1.24
C ASN A 57 3.55 14.50 0.14
N TYR A 58 3.38 13.48 -0.69
CA TYR A 58 2.27 13.44 -1.64
C TYR A 58 0.98 13.10 -0.91
N ARG A 59 0.01 14.02 -0.92
CA ARG A 59 -1.31 13.86 -0.26
C ARG A 59 -1.21 13.33 1.18
N GLY A 60 -0.30 13.92 1.97
CA GLY A 60 -0.10 13.56 3.38
C GLY A 60 0.82 12.37 3.64
N GLY A 61 1.57 11.90 2.63
CA GLY A 61 2.45 10.73 2.74
C GLY A 61 1.73 9.43 2.36
N SER A 62 1.07 9.44 1.21
CA SER A 62 0.26 8.33 0.70
C SER A 62 1.07 7.08 0.38
N PHE A 63 0.40 5.93 0.34
CA PHE A 63 1.01 4.69 -0.12
C PHE A 63 0.48 4.27 -1.49
N LEU A 64 1.35 3.66 -2.30
CA LEU A 64 0.97 2.90 -3.49
C LEU A 64 1.11 1.42 -3.18
N LEU A 65 0.02 0.68 -3.29
CA LEU A 65 -0.02 -0.75 -3.05
C LEU A 65 -0.32 -1.50 -4.36
N PRO A 66 0.09 -2.77 -4.51
CA PRO A 66 -0.28 -3.57 -5.67
C PRO A 66 -1.79 -3.76 -5.74
N ASP A 67 -2.36 -3.68 -6.94
CA ASP A 67 -3.79 -3.90 -7.15
C ASP A 67 -4.12 -5.39 -7.12
N MET A 68 -4.26 -5.91 -5.91
CA MET A 68 -4.59 -7.30 -5.64
C MET A 68 -5.95 -7.38 -4.96
N GLU A 69 -6.73 -8.40 -5.29
CA GLU A 69 -8.06 -8.62 -4.69
C GLU A 69 -7.99 -8.71 -3.16
N GLY A 70 -6.94 -9.35 -2.62
CA GLY A 70 -6.69 -9.42 -1.19
C GLY A 70 -6.54 -8.04 -0.55
N VAL A 71 -5.81 -7.12 -1.18
CA VAL A 71 -5.62 -5.74 -0.71
C VAL A 71 -6.94 -4.98 -0.73
N ARG A 72 -7.70 -5.07 -1.83
CA ARG A 72 -9.03 -4.44 -1.94
C ARG A 72 -9.98 -4.94 -0.86
N ARG A 73 -10.00 -6.25 -0.62
CA ARG A 73 -10.84 -6.86 0.42
C ARG A 73 -10.44 -6.39 1.82
N GLN A 74 -9.15 -6.36 2.13
CA GLN A 74 -8.67 -5.88 3.44
C GLN A 74 -8.95 -4.39 3.65
N ALA A 75 -8.81 -3.57 2.61
CA ALA A 75 -9.17 -2.16 2.67
C ALA A 75 -10.65 -1.97 3.00
N ALA A 76 -11.53 -2.73 2.33
CA ALA A 76 -12.98 -2.67 2.57
C ALA A 76 -13.34 -3.13 4.00
N LEU A 77 -12.75 -4.24 4.49
CA LEU A 77 -13.01 -4.76 5.84
C LEU A 77 -12.57 -3.78 6.95
N ARG A 78 -11.50 -3.01 6.71
CA ARG A 78 -10.94 -2.04 7.66
C ARG A 78 -11.51 -0.63 7.48
N GLY A 79 -12.38 -0.41 6.50
CA GLY A 79 -12.95 0.91 6.19
C GLY A 79 -11.92 1.92 5.68
N ILE A 80 -10.94 1.47 4.91
CA ILE A 80 -9.85 2.30 4.38
C ILE A 80 -10.21 2.78 2.98
N THR A 81 -10.04 4.07 2.74
CA THR A 81 -10.16 4.66 1.41
C THR A 81 -9.00 4.23 0.54
N ILE A 82 -9.29 3.67 -0.63
CA ILE A 82 -8.33 3.34 -1.67
C ILE A 82 -8.81 3.87 -3.01
N GLU A 83 -7.88 4.32 -3.85
CA GLU A 83 -8.15 4.86 -5.18
C GLU A 83 -7.41 4.00 -6.22
N PRO A 84 -8.12 3.38 -7.19
CA PRO A 84 -7.46 2.67 -8.29
C PRO A 84 -6.66 3.66 -9.15
N VAL A 85 -5.43 3.32 -9.47
CA VAL A 85 -4.49 4.15 -10.24
C VAL A 85 -4.12 3.44 -11.53
N SER A 86 -4.44 4.07 -12.67
CA SER A 86 -3.99 3.60 -13.98
C SER A 86 -2.53 3.95 -14.24
N ALA A 87 -1.93 3.38 -15.29
CA ALA A 87 -0.57 3.74 -15.70
C ALA A 87 -0.42 5.24 -16.02
N ALA A 88 -1.46 5.85 -16.59
CA ALA A 88 -1.46 7.28 -16.91
C ALA A 88 -1.52 8.15 -15.65
N ASP A 89 -2.39 7.78 -14.69
CA ASP A 89 -2.48 8.48 -13.40
C ASP A 89 -1.18 8.34 -12.61
N LEU A 90 -0.56 7.16 -12.63
CA LEU A 90 0.73 6.93 -11.97
C LEU A 90 1.83 7.82 -12.57
N ALA A 91 1.89 7.96 -13.90
CA ALA A 91 2.84 8.86 -14.55
C ALA A 91 2.61 10.32 -14.12
N GLN A 92 1.36 10.75 -13.99
CA GLN A 92 1.03 12.10 -13.50
C GLN A 92 1.41 12.29 -12.04
N ILE A 93 1.15 11.32 -11.16
CA ILE A 93 1.59 11.34 -9.76
C ILE A 93 3.12 11.49 -9.69
N ARG A 94 3.86 10.72 -10.48
CA ARG A 94 5.33 10.79 -10.55
C ARG A 94 5.82 12.18 -10.98
N ALA A 95 5.16 12.79 -11.96
CA ALA A 95 5.49 14.14 -12.41
C ALA A 95 5.29 15.17 -11.30
N VAL A 96 4.16 15.12 -10.60
CA VAL A 96 3.88 16.01 -9.45
C VAL A 96 4.91 15.85 -8.34
N ILE A 97 5.31 14.60 -8.02
CA ILE A 97 6.33 14.31 -7.02
C ILE A 97 7.67 14.92 -7.41
N ALA A 98 8.07 14.75 -8.67
CA ALA A 98 9.33 15.30 -9.19
C ALA A 98 9.34 16.84 -9.19
N ASP A 99 8.28 17.47 -9.69
CA ASP A 99 8.15 18.93 -9.77
C ASP A 99 8.14 19.61 -8.39
N ALA A 100 7.56 18.94 -7.38
CA ALA A 100 7.48 19.46 -6.02
C ALA A 100 8.68 19.04 -5.12
N ASN A 101 9.70 18.40 -5.70
CA ASN A 101 10.86 17.89 -4.97
C ASN A 101 10.49 17.00 -3.79
N MET A 102 9.48 16.15 -3.98
CA MET A 102 9.09 15.12 -3.03
C MET A 102 9.86 13.82 -3.30
N GLU A 103 9.76 12.86 -2.40
CA GLU A 103 10.44 11.57 -2.54
C GLU A 103 9.45 10.39 -2.61
N THR A 104 9.93 9.31 -3.20
CA THR A 104 9.27 8.01 -3.19
C THR A 104 10.22 6.98 -2.60
N VAL A 105 9.76 6.26 -1.58
CA VAL A 105 10.51 5.19 -0.92
C VAL A 105 9.89 3.85 -1.26
N VAL A 106 10.67 2.95 -1.81
CA VAL A 106 10.26 1.55 -2.02
C VAL A 106 10.25 0.84 -0.67
N LEU A 107 9.13 0.20 -0.36
CA LEU A 107 8.98 -0.60 0.85
C LEU A 107 9.22 -2.07 0.49
N GLU A 108 10.31 -2.64 0.98
CA GLU A 108 10.75 -3.97 0.57
C GLU A 108 10.06 -5.10 1.34
N LYS A 109 9.84 -4.91 2.64
CA LYS A 109 9.24 -5.91 3.54
C LYS A 109 8.62 -5.27 4.77
N ALA A 110 7.70 -5.99 5.41
CA ALA A 110 7.20 -5.64 6.73
C ALA A 110 8.35 -5.75 7.77
N PRO A 111 8.57 -4.73 8.60
CA PRO A 111 9.56 -4.80 9.67
C PRO A 111 9.08 -5.68 10.82
N ASN A 112 10.01 -6.31 11.54
CA ASN A 112 9.70 -6.81 12.87
C ASN A 112 9.63 -5.64 13.84
N VAL A 113 8.55 -5.55 14.60
CA VAL A 113 8.32 -4.46 15.56
C VAL A 113 8.48 -5.00 16.97
N ALA A 114 9.35 -4.39 17.76
CA ALA A 114 9.52 -4.70 19.17
C ALA A 114 9.25 -3.45 20.01
N ILE A 115 8.48 -3.60 21.07
CA ILE A 115 8.16 -2.54 22.04
C ILE A 115 8.86 -2.85 23.35
N TYR A 116 9.72 -1.92 23.79
CA TYR A 116 10.34 -2.00 25.10
C TYR A 116 9.35 -1.56 26.16
N THR A 117 8.83 -2.52 26.93
CA THR A 117 7.79 -2.27 27.93
C THR A 117 7.90 -3.27 29.09
N PRO A 118 7.53 -2.88 30.33
CA PRO A 118 7.55 -3.79 31.46
C PRO A 118 6.64 -5.02 31.26
N PRO A 119 7.00 -6.21 31.81
CA PRO A 119 6.25 -7.45 31.61
C PRO A 119 4.79 -7.41 32.01
N ASN A 120 4.42 -6.48 32.92
CA ASN A 120 3.06 -6.34 33.44
C ASN A 120 2.27 -5.19 32.75
N SER A 121 2.80 -4.58 31.71
CA SER A 121 2.09 -3.57 30.92
C SER A 121 0.95 -4.19 30.13
N THR A 122 -0.11 -3.41 29.96
CA THR A 122 -1.21 -3.76 29.05
C THR A 122 -1.18 -2.83 27.84
N PRO A 123 -1.72 -3.22 26.67
CA PRO A 123 -1.66 -2.40 25.45
C PRO A 123 -2.22 -0.98 25.62
N TRP A 124 -3.15 -0.77 26.55
CA TRP A 124 -3.74 0.56 26.82
C TRP A 124 -2.96 1.40 27.82
N ASP A 125 -1.89 0.88 28.40
CA ASP A 125 -1.01 1.66 29.30
C ASP A 125 0.00 2.52 28.51
N ASP A 126 0.18 2.22 27.23
CA ASP A 126 1.10 2.91 26.32
C ASP A 126 0.44 3.24 24.99
N ALA A 127 0.58 4.50 24.56
CA ALA A 127 -0.02 4.99 23.33
C ALA A 127 0.53 4.30 22.06
N VAL A 128 1.78 3.84 22.08
CA VAL A 128 2.41 3.15 20.93
C VAL A 128 1.81 1.77 20.77
N THR A 129 1.75 0.98 21.83
CA THR A 129 1.13 -0.35 21.84
C THR A 129 -0.35 -0.26 21.45
N MET A 130 -1.08 0.69 22.02
CA MET A 130 -2.48 0.93 21.65
C MET A 130 -2.65 1.29 20.17
N ALA A 131 -1.76 2.10 19.60
CA ALA A 131 -1.81 2.44 18.18
C ALA A 131 -1.52 1.24 17.27
N LEU A 132 -0.56 0.38 17.64
CA LEU A 132 -0.24 -0.84 16.90
C LEU A 132 -1.37 -1.86 16.95
N GLU A 133 -1.97 -2.08 18.12
CA GLU A 133 -3.16 -2.92 18.30
C GLU A 133 -4.32 -2.42 17.43
N TYR A 134 -4.60 -1.12 17.48
CA TYR A 134 -5.65 -0.54 16.67
C TYR A 134 -5.38 -0.66 15.18
N ALA A 135 -4.12 -0.46 14.75
CA ALA A 135 -3.68 -0.60 13.37
C ALA A 135 -3.62 -2.08 12.90
N GLU A 136 -3.71 -3.04 13.82
CA GLU A 136 -3.51 -4.48 13.56
C GLU A 136 -2.10 -4.78 13.03
N ILE A 137 -1.10 -4.09 13.58
CA ILE A 137 0.31 -4.32 13.30
C ILE A 137 0.87 -5.20 14.41
N PRO A 138 1.36 -6.42 14.12
CA PRO A 138 1.94 -7.29 15.11
C PRO A 138 3.23 -6.71 15.68
N TYR A 139 3.46 -6.94 16.97
CA TYR A 139 4.67 -6.53 17.66
C TYR A 139 5.02 -7.55 18.76
N GLU A 140 6.27 -7.54 19.17
CA GLU A 140 6.75 -8.26 20.34
C GLU A 140 7.02 -7.29 21.48
N THR A 141 6.79 -7.73 22.71
CA THR A 141 7.23 -6.97 23.90
C THR A 141 8.59 -7.47 24.36
N ILE A 142 9.49 -6.55 24.64
CA ILE A 142 10.82 -6.84 25.16
C ILE A 142 11.06 -6.05 26.45
N TRP A 143 11.87 -6.60 27.34
CA TRP A 143 12.31 -5.96 28.57
C TRP A 143 13.81 -6.19 28.79
N ASP A 144 14.36 -5.69 29.90
CA ASP A 144 15.80 -5.70 30.23
C ASP A 144 16.51 -7.00 29.87
N ASP A 145 15.97 -8.14 30.34
CA ASP A 145 16.58 -9.46 30.12
C ASP A 145 16.70 -9.79 28.63
N ALA A 146 15.66 -9.50 27.85
CA ALA A 146 15.67 -9.76 26.40
C ALA A 146 16.68 -8.90 25.65
N VAL A 147 16.89 -7.65 26.08
CA VAL A 147 17.90 -6.75 25.52
C VAL A 147 19.31 -7.22 25.87
N LEU A 148 19.51 -7.61 27.15
CA LEU A 148 20.82 -8.11 27.61
C LEU A 148 21.20 -9.45 26.98
N ASP A 149 20.22 -10.28 26.64
CA ASP A 149 20.39 -11.56 25.93
C ASP A 149 20.58 -11.41 24.41
N GLY A 150 20.62 -10.19 23.88
CA GLY A 150 20.91 -9.91 22.47
C GLY A 150 19.73 -10.14 21.51
N LYS A 151 18.48 -10.09 21.96
CA LYS A 151 17.29 -10.29 21.10
C LYS A 151 17.11 -9.25 20.00
N LEU A 152 17.87 -8.16 20.02
CA LEU A 152 17.82 -7.07 19.03
C LEU A 152 18.91 -7.18 17.94
N GLU A 153 19.68 -8.24 17.91
CA GLU A 153 20.74 -8.50 16.93
C GLU A 153 20.25 -9.27 15.69
#